data_1ea6b6796d2e954fef2c0b52c06c3fe1
#
_entry.id   1ea6b6796d2e954fef2c0b52c06c3fe1
#
_cell.length_a   1.000
_cell.length_b   1.000
_cell.length_c   1.000
_cell.angle_alpha   90.00
_cell.angle_beta   90.00
_cell.angle_gamma   90.00
#
_symmetry.space_group_name_H-M   'P 1'
#
loop_
_entity.id
_entity.type
_entity.pdbx_description
1 polymer ?
#
loop_
_entity_poly.entity_id
_entity_poly.type
_entity_poly.pdbx_seq_one_letter_code
_entity_poly.pdbx_strand_id
1 'polypeptide(L)'
;MLALSRCSRALRWRLSLRCSALSLGSSTMSSQPSTAARPQFLRTQTALFHQSKAKASPDPNKPATVLSSESGLEGELFGMGMWSLGLGAVGAALAGIFLANTDLCLPKAAQMSLETLEDADLRSTIDDDNIIKAKSLWEKNGAVVMAVRRPGXFLCREEASELSSLKTQLEKLGVPLVAVVKENIGTEIQDFRPHFAGDIYIDEKKHFYGPLQRRMGGLGFLRLGVWQNFMRAWRSGYQGNMNGEGFILGGVFVIGAGDQGILLEHHEKEFGNKVETADVLEAVKKIVPVK
;
A
#
# COMPACT_ATOMS: atom_id res chain seq x y z
N MET A 1 -59.16 -38.74 -20.18
CA MET A 1 -58.49 -39.73 -21.05
C MET A 1 -57.03 -39.33 -21.13
N LEU A 2 -56.19 -39.97 -20.34
CA LEU A 2 -55.05 -40.80 -20.68
C LEU A 2 -54.08 -40.16 -21.72
N ALA A 3 -52.77 -40.02 -21.52
CA ALA A 3 -51.82 -40.96 -20.93
C ALA A 3 -50.52 -40.29 -20.44
N LEU A 4 -50.00 -40.92 -19.44
CA LEU A 4 -48.66 -40.85 -18.91
C LEU A 4 -47.59 -41.29 -19.93
N SER A 5 -46.42 -40.65 -19.89
CA SER A 5 -45.21 -41.36 -20.26
C SER A 5 -44.00 -40.82 -19.48
N ARG A 6 -43.57 -41.67 -18.57
CA ARG A 6 -42.30 -41.59 -17.85
C ARG A 6 -41.16 -42.00 -18.80
N CYS A 7 -40.05 -41.34 -18.72
CA CYS A 7 -38.80 -41.98 -19.07
C CYS A 7 -37.63 -41.44 -18.23
N SER A 8 -37.27 -42.28 -17.26
CA SER A 8 -36.03 -42.16 -16.49
C SER A 8 -34.86 -42.58 -17.34
N ARG A 9 -33.74 -41.85 -17.30
CA ARG A 9 -32.47 -42.42 -17.71
C ARG A 9 -31.40 -42.11 -16.66
N ALA A 10 -30.87 -43.21 -16.15
CA ALA A 10 -29.88 -43.30 -15.10
C ALA A 10 -28.49 -42.85 -15.52
N LEU A 11 -27.80 -42.32 -14.52
CA LEU A 11 -26.37 -42.05 -14.49
C LEU A 11 -25.54 -43.30 -14.82
N ARG A 12 -24.53 -43.15 -15.66
CA ARG A 12 -23.42 -44.08 -15.71
C ARG A 12 -22.12 -43.32 -15.44
N TRP A 13 -21.59 -43.54 -14.27
CA TRP A 13 -20.23 -43.19 -13.92
C TRP A 13 -19.28 -44.23 -14.47
N ARG A 14 -18.34 -43.85 -15.31
CA ARG A 14 -17.21 -44.70 -15.64
C ARG A 14 -15.94 -44.11 -15.02
N LEU A 15 -15.49 -44.77 -13.97
CA LEU A 15 -14.12 -44.65 -13.49
C LEU A 15 -13.20 -45.38 -14.48
N SER A 16 -12.23 -44.68 -15.00
CA SER A 16 -11.10 -45.28 -15.71
C SER A 16 -9.85 -45.07 -14.88
N LEU A 17 -9.48 -46.10 -14.14
CA LEU A 17 -8.18 -46.24 -13.52
C LEU A 17 -7.21 -46.80 -14.57
N ARG A 18 -6.17 -46.04 -14.92
CA ARG A 18 -5.02 -46.59 -15.59
C ARG A 18 -3.78 -46.40 -14.71
N CYS A 19 -3.39 -47.51 -14.10
CA CYS A 19 -2.04 -47.75 -13.63
C CYS A 19 -1.13 -47.98 -14.83
N SER A 20 0.00 -47.34 -14.87
CA SER A 20 1.11 -47.79 -15.73
C SER A 20 2.41 -47.70 -14.96
N ALA A 21 3.12 -48.80 -15.07
CA ALA A 21 4.21 -49.24 -14.27
C ALA A 21 5.55 -48.56 -14.56
N LEU A 22 6.36 -48.66 -13.54
CA LEU A 22 7.82 -48.46 -13.42
C LEU A 22 8.64 -49.00 -14.60
N SER A 23 9.59 -48.20 -15.04
CA SER A 23 10.77 -48.72 -15.74
C SER A 23 12.02 -48.15 -15.08
N LEU A 24 12.74 -49.03 -14.43
CA LEU A 24 14.12 -48.85 -13.95
C LEU A 24 15.09 -48.84 -15.12
N GLY A 25 15.91 -47.81 -15.18
CA GLY A 25 17.06 -47.78 -16.07
C GLY A 25 18.27 -47.22 -15.34
N SER A 26 19.14 -48.10 -14.94
CA SER A 26 20.40 -47.82 -14.30
C SER A 26 21.48 -47.51 -15.33
N SER A 27 22.29 -46.48 -15.16
CA SER A 27 23.71 -46.50 -15.56
C SER A 27 24.47 -45.29 -14.97
N THR A 28 25.31 -45.59 -14.17
CA THR A 28 26.68 -45.37 -13.75
C THR A 28 27.40 -44.11 -14.19
N MET A 29 27.85 -43.41 -13.18
CA MET A 29 29.15 -42.76 -12.90
C MET A 29 29.87 -41.94 -13.97
N SER A 30 30.10 -40.68 -13.64
CA SER A 30 31.45 -40.12 -13.67
C SER A 30 31.55 -38.88 -12.77
N SER A 31 32.52 -38.94 -11.92
CA SER A 31 32.99 -38.04 -10.89
C SER A 31 33.53 -36.70 -11.38
N GLN A 32 33.21 -35.61 -10.69
CA GLN A 32 34.03 -34.75 -9.80
C GLN A 32 34.53 -33.44 -10.44
N PRO A 33 35.04 -32.46 -9.63
CA PRO A 33 34.20 -31.44 -9.00
C PRO A 33 34.61 -30.05 -9.49
N SER A 34 33.69 -29.14 -9.53
CA SER A 34 33.99 -27.74 -9.78
C SER A 34 33.95 -26.97 -8.47
N THR A 35 35.08 -26.40 -8.16
CA THR A 35 35.41 -25.55 -7.03
C THR A 35 34.38 -24.40 -6.85
N ALA A 36 33.78 -24.37 -5.69
CA ALA A 36 33.01 -23.25 -5.22
C ALA A 36 33.90 -22.03 -4.95
N ALA A 37 33.70 -20.98 -5.68
CA ALA A 37 34.34 -19.70 -5.42
C ALA A 37 33.65 -19.04 -4.23
N ARG A 38 34.36 -18.89 -3.13
CA ARG A 38 33.96 -18.07 -1.98
C ARG A 38 33.99 -16.60 -2.38
N PRO A 39 32.97 -15.81 -2.03
CA PRO A 39 33.10 -14.38 -2.17
C PRO A 39 34.09 -13.83 -1.16
N GLN A 40 35.07 -13.12 -1.66
CA GLN A 40 36.06 -12.44 -0.83
C GLN A 40 35.41 -11.23 -0.16
N PHE A 41 35.42 -11.26 1.16
CA PHE A 41 35.08 -10.09 1.98
C PHE A 41 36.17 -9.02 1.77
N LEU A 42 35.75 -7.86 1.33
CA LEU A 42 36.61 -6.66 1.29
C LEU A 42 37.05 -6.32 2.72
N ARG A 43 38.31 -6.52 2.96
CA ARG A 43 38.99 -6.13 4.21
C ARG A 43 39.22 -4.62 4.15
N THR A 44 38.45 -3.88 4.92
CA THR A 44 38.71 -2.46 5.15
C THR A 44 40.01 -2.33 5.90
N GLN A 45 41.00 -1.75 5.24
CA GLN A 45 42.26 -1.38 5.89
C GLN A 45 42.00 -0.12 6.74
N THR A 46 42.03 -0.29 8.03
CA THR A 46 42.17 0.82 8.98
C THR A 46 43.61 1.31 8.90
N ALA A 47 43.77 2.51 8.36
CA ALA A 47 45.05 3.20 8.37
C ALA A 47 45.36 3.61 9.82
N LEU A 48 46.36 2.96 10.38
CA LEU A 48 46.95 3.36 11.65
C LEU A 48 47.75 4.64 11.45
N PHE A 49 47.28 5.73 12.00
CA PHE A 49 48.03 6.96 12.12
C PHE A 49 49.17 6.73 13.11
N HIS A 50 50.39 6.70 12.61
CA HIS A 50 51.61 6.76 13.39
C HIS A 50 51.78 8.23 13.83
N GLN A 51 51.49 8.52 15.08
CA GLN A 51 51.88 9.76 15.71
C GLN A 51 53.39 9.65 16.07
N SER A 52 54.21 10.33 15.29
CA SER A 52 55.58 10.54 15.70
C SER A 52 55.65 11.64 16.75
N LYS A 53 55.99 11.23 17.97
CA LYS A 53 56.27 12.13 19.06
C LYS A 53 57.61 12.83 18.83
N ALA A 54 57.58 14.06 18.35
CA ALA A 54 58.75 14.90 18.35
C ALA A 54 58.93 15.48 19.80
N LYS A 55 59.99 15.07 20.42
CA LYS A 55 60.44 15.56 21.72
C LYS A 55 61.16 16.88 21.46
N ALA A 56 60.47 18.00 21.75
CA ALA A 56 61.10 19.30 21.78
C ALA A 56 61.60 19.56 23.20
N SER A 57 62.90 19.78 23.36
CA SER A 57 63.55 20.17 24.60
C SER A 57 63.22 21.65 24.91
N PRO A 58 62.92 22.01 26.15
CA PRO A 58 62.67 23.41 26.46
C PRO A 58 63.99 24.21 26.52
N ASP A 59 64.03 25.29 25.80
CA ASP A 59 65.12 26.26 25.82
C ASP A 59 64.92 27.15 27.05
N PRO A 60 65.94 27.25 27.95
CA PRO A 60 65.73 27.93 29.25
C PRO A 60 65.91 29.48 29.24
N ASN A 61 65.94 30.13 28.08
CA ASN A 61 66.16 31.56 28.00
C ASN A 61 65.14 32.33 27.17
N LYS A 62 63.83 32.23 27.55
CA LYS A 62 62.85 33.18 27.04
C LYS A 62 62.00 33.71 28.20
N PRO A 63 61.90 35.05 28.35
CA PRO A 63 61.10 35.62 29.44
C PRO A 63 59.63 35.30 29.21
N ALA A 64 59.01 34.88 30.26
CA ALA A 64 57.55 34.59 30.30
C ALA A 64 56.77 35.87 30.09
N THR A 65 56.18 36.02 28.90
CA THR A 65 55.17 37.07 28.71
C THR A 65 53.86 36.53 29.29
N VAL A 66 53.41 37.19 30.32
CA VAL A 66 52.11 36.96 30.90
C VAL A 66 51.07 37.50 29.93
N LEU A 67 50.54 36.62 29.11
CA LEU A 67 49.36 36.93 28.31
C LEU A 67 48.14 36.52 29.13
N SER A 68 47.45 37.55 29.59
CA SER A 68 46.19 37.50 30.30
C SER A 68 45.13 36.71 29.58
N SER A 69 44.43 35.95 30.38
CA SER A 69 43.25 35.18 30.09
C SER A 69 42.20 35.89 29.23
N GLU A 70 42.17 35.58 27.94
CA GLU A 70 41.02 35.89 27.06
C GLU A 70 40.37 34.64 26.47
N SER A 71 40.68 33.45 27.00
CA SER A 71 40.17 32.20 26.45
C SER A 71 38.82 31.77 27.05
N GLY A 72 38.29 32.50 28.04
CA GLY A 72 37.02 32.13 28.69
C GLY A 72 35.77 32.56 27.90
N LEU A 73 35.82 33.74 27.27
CA LEU A 73 34.65 34.32 26.63
C LEU A 73 34.33 33.69 25.27
N GLU A 74 35.35 33.27 24.50
CA GLU A 74 35.14 32.65 23.21
C GLU A 74 34.53 31.25 23.34
N GLY A 75 34.91 30.50 24.35
CA GLY A 75 34.33 29.18 24.62
C GLY A 75 32.87 29.24 25.04
N GLU A 76 32.50 30.24 25.85
CA GLU A 76 31.09 30.44 26.26
C GLU A 76 30.22 30.93 25.12
N LEU A 77 30.73 31.82 24.27
CA LEU A 77 30.03 32.31 23.10
C LEU A 77 29.82 31.18 22.08
N PHE A 78 30.83 30.32 21.89
CA PHE A 78 30.72 29.16 21.00
C PHE A 78 29.72 28.14 21.56
N GLY A 79 29.75 27.88 22.86
CA GLY A 79 28.78 27.00 23.55
C GLY A 79 27.36 27.51 23.44
N MET A 80 27.16 28.83 23.72
CA MET A 80 25.83 29.48 23.61
C MET A 80 25.33 29.44 22.14
N GLY A 81 26.20 29.64 21.17
CA GLY A 81 25.85 29.52 19.75
C GLY A 81 25.39 28.10 19.36
N MET A 82 26.09 27.07 19.85
CA MET A 82 25.70 25.68 19.62
C MET A 82 24.36 25.33 20.26
N TRP A 83 24.13 25.81 21.51
CA TRP A 83 22.86 25.58 22.20
C TRP A 83 21.69 26.28 21.49
N SER A 84 21.91 27.53 21.02
CA SER A 84 20.84 28.25 20.29
C SER A 84 20.52 27.62 18.93
N LEU A 85 21.52 27.07 18.21
CA LEU A 85 21.33 26.33 16.98
C LEU A 85 20.56 25.04 17.28
N GLY A 86 20.89 24.33 18.36
CA GLY A 86 20.19 23.12 18.78
C GLY A 86 18.73 23.40 19.11
N LEU A 87 18.45 24.44 19.90
CA LEU A 87 17.08 24.85 20.27
C LEU A 87 16.30 25.28 19.02
N GLY A 88 16.94 26.00 18.10
CA GLY A 88 16.35 26.40 16.85
C GLY A 88 15.96 25.19 15.99
N ALA A 89 16.85 24.19 15.90
CA ALA A 89 16.58 22.96 15.14
C ALA A 89 15.41 22.17 15.75
N VAL A 90 15.38 22.05 17.10
CA VAL A 90 14.26 21.38 17.80
C VAL A 90 12.95 22.15 17.56
N GLY A 91 12.98 23.46 17.66
CA GLY A 91 11.81 24.31 17.42
C GLY A 91 11.27 24.12 15.98
N ALA A 92 12.17 24.13 15.00
CA ALA A 92 11.81 23.92 13.59
C ALA A 92 11.23 22.53 13.37
N ALA A 93 11.80 21.49 13.99
CA ALA A 93 11.31 20.12 13.89
C ALA A 93 9.90 20.00 14.48
N LEU A 94 9.66 20.58 15.68
CA LEU A 94 8.34 20.57 16.31
C LEU A 94 7.31 21.32 15.47
N ALA A 95 7.69 22.46 14.92
CA ALA A 95 6.82 23.25 14.04
C ALA A 95 6.49 22.44 12.76
N GLY A 96 7.48 21.75 12.21
CA GLY A 96 7.28 20.86 11.04
C GLY A 96 6.30 19.72 11.35
N ILE A 97 6.47 19.07 12.49
CA ILE A 97 5.55 18.00 12.94
C ILE A 97 4.14 18.59 13.15
N PHE A 98 4.05 19.75 13.79
CA PHE A 98 2.75 20.40 14.02
C PHE A 98 2.06 20.70 12.68
N LEU A 99 2.76 21.33 11.73
CA LEU A 99 2.22 21.66 10.42
C LEU A 99 1.81 20.40 9.64
N ALA A 100 2.63 19.34 9.71
CA ALA A 100 2.33 18.08 9.04
C ALA A 100 1.03 17.45 9.57
N ASN A 101 0.67 17.74 10.83
CA ASN A 101 -0.55 17.20 11.46
C ASN A 101 -1.77 18.12 11.28
N THR A 102 -1.62 19.26 10.60
CA THR A 102 -2.76 20.07 10.18
C THR A 102 -3.25 19.63 8.81
N ASP A 103 -4.47 20.04 8.45
CA ASP A 103 -5.03 19.77 7.13
C ASP A 103 -4.44 20.66 6.02
N LEU A 104 -3.60 21.63 6.39
CA LEU A 104 -2.91 22.51 5.45
C LEU A 104 -1.99 21.72 4.49
N CYS A 105 -1.39 20.66 5.00
CA CYS A 105 -0.45 19.84 4.22
C CYS A 105 -1.11 18.65 3.52
N LEU A 106 -2.44 18.49 3.66
CA LEU A 106 -3.15 17.41 2.99
C LEU A 106 -3.54 17.82 1.57
N PRO A 107 -3.35 16.93 0.61
CA PRO A 107 -3.85 17.19 -0.75
C PRO A 107 -5.38 17.21 -0.74
N LYS A 108 -5.96 18.29 -1.20
CA LYS A 108 -7.42 18.44 -1.24
C LYS A 108 -8.02 17.46 -2.23
N ALA A 109 -9.14 16.84 -1.85
CA ALA A 109 -9.90 16.00 -2.74
C ALA A 109 -10.75 16.88 -3.67
N ALA A 110 -10.75 16.55 -4.95
CA ALA A 110 -11.72 17.08 -5.89
C ALA A 110 -12.84 16.06 -6.02
N GLN A 111 -14.07 16.54 -6.12
CA GLN A 111 -15.22 15.66 -6.33
C GLN A 111 -15.06 14.84 -7.62
N MET A 112 -15.45 13.60 -7.55
CA MET A 112 -15.43 12.72 -8.72
C MET A 112 -16.62 13.00 -9.61
N SER A 113 -16.38 13.06 -10.91
CA SER A 113 -17.46 13.15 -11.89
C SER A 113 -17.87 11.74 -12.31
N LEU A 114 -19.15 11.45 -12.24
CA LEU A 114 -19.68 10.16 -12.70
C LEU A 114 -19.33 9.93 -14.19
N GLU A 115 -19.40 10.97 -15.01
CA GLU A 115 -19.05 10.91 -16.43
C GLU A 115 -17.61 10.41 -16.65
N THR A 116 -16.68 10.92 -15.82
CA THR A 116 -15.27 10.50 -15.91
C THR A 116 -15.11 9.03 -15.55
N LEU A 117 -15.86 8.56 -14.54
CA LEU A 117 -15.81 7.19 -14.11
C LEU A 117 -16.45 6.23 -15.12
N GLU A 118 -17.58 6.64 -15.73
CA GLU A 118 -18.32 5.80 -16.68
C GLU A 118 -17.47 5.34 -17.86
N ASP A 119 -16.64 6.23 -18.37
CA ASP A 119 -15.80 5.99 -19.54
C ASP A 119 -14.53 5.22 -19.23
N ALA A 120 -14.25 4.97 -17.95
CA ALA A 120 -13.02 4.26 -17.56
C ALA A 120 -13.01 2.85 -18.13
N ASP A 121 -11.90 2.50 -18.76
CA ASP A 121 -11.63 1.14 -19.23
C ASP A 121 -10.99 0.37 -18.07
N LEU A 122 -11.61 -0.72 -17.67
CA LEU A 122 -11.15 -1.57 -16.58
C LEU A 122 -10.75 -2.93 -17.12
N ARG A 123 -9.50 -3.31 -16.93
CA ARG A 123 -8.97 -4.60 -17.38
C ARG A 123 -9.16 -5.66 -16.29
N SER A 124 -9.68 -6.81 -16.65
CA SER A 124 -9.87 -7.92 -15.72
C SER A 124 -8.53 -8.46 -15.22
N THR A 125 -8.48 -8.88 -13.95
CA THR A 125 -7.30 -9.55 -13.37
C THR A 125 -7.35 -11.07 -13.53
N ILE A 126 -8.41 -11.60 -14.15
CA ILE A 126 -8.57 -13.03 -14.42
C ILE A 126 -8.28 -13.31 -15.88
N ASP A 127 -8.74 -12.43 -16.76
CA ASP A 127 -8.60 -12.53 -18.20
C ASP A 127 -8.11 -11.18 -18.72
N ASP A 128 -6.83 -11.10 -19.03
CA ASP A 128 -6.16 -9.85 -19.43
C ASP A 128 -6.74 -9.24 -20.72
N ASP A 129 -7.33 -10.08 -21.58
CA ASP A 129 -7.95 -9.59 -22.83
C ASP A 129 -9.34 -9.00 -22.59
N ASN A 130 -9.92 -9.21 -21.42
CA ASN A 130 -11.27 -8.74 -21.10
C ASN A 130 -11.21 -7.34 -20.49
N ILE A 131 -11.59 -6.35 -21.30
CA ILE A 131 -11.71 -4.95 -20.90
C ILE A 131 -13.19 -4.60 -20.88
N ILE A 132 -13.65 -4.04 -19.75
CA ILE A 132 -15.03 -3.60 -19.60
C ILE A 132 -15.06 -2.07 -19.36
N LYS A 133 -16.18 -1.45 -19.69
CA LYS A 133 -16.45 -0.07 -19.26
C LYS A 133 -16.91 -0.09 -17.80
N ALA A 134 -16.36 0.78 -17.00
CA ALA A 134 -16.67 0.84 -15.57
C ALA A 134 -18.19 1.03 -15.32
N LYS A 135 -18.88 1.75 -16.20
CA LYS A 135 -20.33 1.92 -16.13
C LYS A 135 -21.08 0.60 -15.99
N SER A 136 -20.62 -0.46 -16.65
CA SER A 136 -21.28 -1.78 -16.59
C SER A 136 -21.33 -2.37 -15.18
N LEU A 137 -20.46 -1.92 -14.26
CA LEU A 137 -20.44 -2.39 -12.88
C LEU A 137 -21.65 -1.95 -12.07
N TRP A 138 -22.18 -0.75 -12.36
CA TRP A 138 -23.28 -0.16 -11.58
C TRP A 138 -24.55 0.11 -12.37
N GLU A 139 -24.55 -0.22 -13.65
CA GLU A 139 -25.65 0.10 -14.55
C GLU A 139 -27.02 -0.37 -14.04
N LYS A 140 -27.09 -1.57 -13.46
CA LYS A 140 -28.35 -2.18 -13.02
C LYS A 140 -28.64 -1.98 -11.54
N ASN A 141 -27.68 -2.26 -10.67
CA ASN A 141 -27.90 -2.39 -9.24
C ASN A 141 -27.02 -1.45 -8.40
N GLY A 142 -26.27 -0.57 -9.06
CA GLY A 142 -25.23 0.18 -8.35
C GLY A 142 -24.01 -0.69 -8.04
N ALA A 143 -23.00 -0.13 -7.38
CA ALA A 143 -21.79 -0.86 -7.01
C ALA A 143 -21.08 -0.18 -5.85
N VAL A 144 -20.36 -0.99 -5.06
CA VAL A 144 -19.36 -0.50 -4.09
C VAL A 144 -17.99 -0.71 -4.74
N VAL A 145 -17.24 0.36 -4.93
CA VAL A 145 -15.93 0.32 -5.60
C VAL A 145 -14.84 0.82 -4.65
N MET A 146 -13.85 -0.02 -4.39
CA MET A 146 -12.65 0.33 -3.61
C MET A 146 -11.49 0.64 -4.54
N ALA A 147 -11.00 1.88 -4.55
CA ALA A 147 -9.78 2.26 -5.25
C ALA A 147 -8.59 1.97 -4.34
N VAL A 148 -7.90 0.86 -4.59
CA VAL A 148 -6.86 0.32 -3.72
C VAL A 148 -5.56 1.09 -3.92
N ARG A 149 -5.08 1.74 -2.86
CA ARG A 149 -3.83 2.50 -2.91
C ARG A 149 -2.64 1.57 -3.23
N ARG A 150 -2.54 0.43 -2.54
CA ARG A 150 -1.47 -0.55 -2.74
C ARG A 150 -1.94 -1.92 -2.25
N PRO A 151 -2.07 -2.92 -3.13
CA PRO A 151 -2.57 -4.24 -2.73
C PRO A 151 -1.71 -4.94 -1.68
N GLY A 152 -0.42 -4.72 -1.68
CA GLY A 152 0.51 -5.24 -0.65
C GLY A 152 0.38 -4.56 0.73
N UNK A 153 -0.05 -3.45 1.01
CA UNK A 153 -0.05 -2.81 2.07
C UNK A 153 -0.97 -3.37 2.95
N PHE A 154 -0.58 -3.55 4.13
CA PHE A 154 -1.42 -4.14 5.16
C PHE A 154 -2.63 -3.27 5.54
N LEU A 155 -2.48 -1.96 5.45
CA LEU A 155 -3.58 -1.02 5.64
C LEU A 155 -4.70 -1.23 4.61
N CYS A 156 -4.33 -1.47 3.36
CA CYS A 156 -5.32 -1.71 2.30
C CYS A 156 -5.96 -3.10 2.45
N ARG A 157 -5.22 -4.07 2.95
CA ARG A 157 -5.76 -5.41 3.25
C ARG A 157 -6.76 -5.36 4.40
N GLU A 158 -6.51 -4.52 5.42
CA GLU A 158 -7.45 -4.27 6.51
C GLU A 158 -8.79 -3.73 5.96
N GLU A 159 -8.74 -2.64 5.20
CA GLU A 159 -9.94 -2.03 4.62
C GLU A 159 -10.68 -2.99 3.69
N ALA A 160 -9.93 -3.72 2.86
CA ALA A 160 -10.48 -4.74 1.96
C ALA A 160 -11.24 -5.82 2.71
N SER A 161 -10.67 -6.31 3.81
CA SER A 161 -11.29 -7.35 4.65
C SER A 161 -12.56 -6.83 5.32
N GLU A 162 -12.56 -5.58 5.78
CA GLU A 162 -13.74 -4.97 6.38
C GLU A 162 -14.85 -4.76 5.35
N LEU A 163 -14.54 -4.29 4.15
CA LEU A 163 -15.52 -4.18 3.08
C LEU A 163 -16.06 -5.57 2.69
N SER A 164 -15.19 -6.57 2.68
CA SER A 164 -15.58 -7.95 2.37
C SER A 164 -16.54 -8.54 3.40
N SER A 165 -16.50 -8.07 4.64
CA SER A 165 -17.45 -8.50 5.67
C SER A 165 -18.89 -8.10 5.33
N LEU A 166 -19.06 -7.09 4.46
CA LEU A 166 -20.37 -6.64 3.99
C LEU A 166 -20.93 -7.50 2.85
N LYS A 167 -20.15 -8.43 2.31
CA LYS A 167 -20.50 -9.17 1.09
C LYS A 167 -21.90 -9.79 1.14
N THR A 168 -22.25 -10.48 2.24
CA THR A 168 -23.55 -11.13 2.39
C THR A 168 -24.70 -10.11 2.31
N GLN A 169 -24.49 -8.93 2.89
CA GLN A 169 -25.50 -7.86 2.88
C GLN A 169 -25.62 -7.25 1.49
N LEU A 170 -24.50 -7.03 0.82
CA LEU A 170 -24.44 -6.50 -0.55
C LEU A 170 -25.11 -7.46 -1.53
N GLU A 171 -24.84 -8.76 -1.41
CA GLU A 171 -25.44 -9.80 -2.27
C GLU A 171 -26.96 -9.84 -2.14
N LYS A 172 -27.49 -9.69 -0.92
CA LYS A 172 -28.95 -9.62 -0.70
C LYS A 172 -29.59 -8.46 -1.43
N LEU A 173 -28.84 -7.38 -1.62
CA LEU A 173 -29.30 -6.18 -2.33
C LEU A 173 -28.92 -6.20 -3.83
N GLY A 174 -28.20 -7.23 -4.26
CA GLY A 174 -27.73 -7.36 -5.64
C GLY A 174 -26.64 -6.38 -6.02
N VAL A 175 -25.95 -5.79 -5.04
CA VAL A 175 -24.92 -4.75 -5.26
C VAL A 175 -23.54 -5.41 -5.30
N PRO A 176 -22.81 -5.34 -6.42
CA PRO A 176 -21.47 -5.90 -6.49
C PRO A 176 -20.46 -5.10 -5.66
N LEU A 177 -19.50 -5.83 -5.10
CA LEU A 177 -18.33 -5.27 -4.43
C LEU A 177 -17.14 -5.44 -5.38
N VAL A 178 -16.47 -4.34 -5.71
CA VAL A 178 -15.41 -4.33 -6.72
C VAL A 178 -14.19 -3.56 -6.17
N ALA A 179 -13.00 -4.04 -6.48
CA ALA A 179 -11.76 -3.29 -6.24
C ALA A 179 -11.13 -2.90 -7.57
N VAL A 180 -10.54 -1.71 -7.62
CA VAL A 180 -9.71 -1.28 -8.74
C VAL A 180 -8.30 -1.03 -8.22
N VAL A 181 -7.30 -1.50 -8.97
CA VAL A 181 -5.87 -1.31 -8.68
C VAL A 181 -5.23 -0.55 -9.84
N LYS A 182 -4.16 0.17 -9.57
CA LYS A 182 -3.48 1.00 -10.58
C LYS A 182 -2.57 0.19 -11.50
N GLU A 183 -2.08 -0.94 -11.00
CA GLU A 183 -1.02 -1.70 -11.66
C GLU A 183 -1.03 -3.15 -11.16
N ASN A 184 -0.49 -4.03 -11.96
CA ASN A 184 -0.29 -5.43 -11.59
C ASN A 184 1.21 -5.70 -11.48
N ILE A 185 1.70 -5.86 -10.27
CA ILE A 185 3.13 -6.08 -10.00
C ILE A 185 3.30 -7.43 -9.30
N GLY A 186 4.03 -8.32 -9.96
CA GLY A 186 4.34 -9.63 -9.38
C GLY A 186 3.10 -10.39 -8.95
N THR A 187 3.05 -10.82 -7.69
CA THR A 187 1.93 -11.57 -7.10
C THR A 187 0.99 -10.71 -6.26
N GLU A 188 1.14 -9.37 -6.29
CA GLU A 188 0.44 -8.48 -5.34
C GLU A 188 -1.09 -8.62 -5.41
N ILE A 189 -1.64 -8.80 -6.61
CA ILE A 189 -3.09 -8.97 -6.78
C ILE A 189 -3.53 -10.34 -6.24
N GLN A 190 -2.76 -11.40 -6.52
CA GLN A 190 -3.05 -12.75 -6.00
C GLN A 190 -2.98 -12.76 -4.46
N ASP A 191 -2.00 -12.07 -3.89
CA ASP A 191 -1.82 -11.98 -2.43
C ASP A 191 -2.90 -11.11 -1.78
N PHE A 192 -3.52 -10.21 -2.52
CA PHE A 192 -4.62 -9.36 -2.06
C PHE A 192 -5.97 -10.09 -2.09
N ARG A 193 -6.17 -11.03 -3.04
CA ARG A 193 -7.44 -11.76 -3.21
C ARG A 193 -8.00 -12.38 -1.93
N PRO A 194 -7.20 -12.99 -1.04
CA PRO A 194 -7.76 -13.55 0.21
C PRO A 194 -8.40 -12.51 1.13
N HIS A 195 -8.06 -11.25 0.97
CA HIS A 195 -8.57 -10.14 1.78
C HIS A 195 -9.78 -9.46 1.15
N PHE A 196 -10.09 -9.76 -0.13
CA PHE A 196 -11.14 -9.05 -0.86
C PHE A 196 -12.10 -10.01 -1.55
N ALA A 197 -13.36 -9.96 -1.13
CA ALA A 197 -14.39 -10.92 -1.56
C ALA A 197 -15.10 -10.55 -2.87
N GLY A 198 -14.65 -9.50 -3.56
CA GLY A 198 -15.23 -9.02 -4.82
C GLY A 198 -14.31 -9.21 -6.02
N ASP A 199 -14.74 -8.74 -7.17
CA ASP A 199 -13.93 -8.74 -8.37
C ASP A 199 -12.88 -7.64 -8.31
N ILE A 200 -11.72 -7.90 -8.93
CA ILE A 200 -10.60 -6.95 -8.95
C ILE A 200 -10.27 -6.62 -10.40
N TYR A 201 -10.24 -5.33 -10.71
CA TYR A 201 -9.90 -4.82 -12.04
C TYR A 201 -8.69 -3.90 -11.98
N ILE A 202 -8.06 -3.68 -13.11
CA ILE A 202 -6.92 -2.75 -13.24
C ILE A 202 -7.43 -1.49 -13.94
N ASP A 203 -7.27 -0.35 -13.28
CA ASP A 203 -7.56 1.00 -13.80
C ASP A 203 -6.22 1.68 -14.11
N GLU A 204 -5.66 1.36 -15.27
CA GLU A 204 -4.33 1.85 -15.68
C GLU A 204 -4.28 3.38 -15.77
N LYS A 205 -5.39 3.99 -16.18
CA LYS A 205 -5.48 5.44 -16.34
C LYS A 205 -5.81 6.16 -15.02
N LYS A 206 -6.12 5.40 -13.95
CA LYS A 206 -6.31 5.91 -12.58
C LYS A 206 -7.51 6.83 -12.43
N HIS A 207 -8.60 6.53 -13.16
CA HIS A 207 -9.84 7.32 -13.08
C HIS A 207 -10.41 7.36 -11.66
N PHE A 208 -10.35 6.22 -10.95
CA PHE A 208 -10.89 6.09 -9.59
C PHE A 208 -9.99 6.74 -8.51
N TYR A 209 -8.86 7.31 -8.90
CA TYR A 209 -7.93 7.98 -7.96
C TYR A 209 -8.07 9.50 -8.02
N GLY A 210 -9.12 9.97 -8.69
CA GLY A 210 -9.49 11.37 -8.81
C GLY A 210 -8.71 12.11 -9.90
N PRO A 211 -9.25 13.23 -10.35
CA PRO A 211 -8.63 14.00 -11.44
C PRO A 211 -7.25 14.54 -11.08
N LEU A 212 -7.00 14.76 -9.77
CA LEU A 212 -5.73 15.28 -9.27
C LEU A 212 -4.76 14.17 -8.87
N GLN A 213 -5.20 12.90 -8.82
CA GLN A 213 -4.39 11.77 -8.36
C GLN A 213 -3.60 12.14 -7.10
N ARG A 214 -4.31 12.56 -6.07
CA ARG A 214 -3.73 13.11 -4.83
C ARG A 214 -2.62 12.21 -4.28
N ARG A 215 -1.48 12.80 -3.99
CA ARG A 215 -0.32 12.09 -3.45
C ARG A 215 0.01 12.58 -2.05
N MET A 216 0.28 11.62 -1.17
CA MET A 216 0.84 11.90 0.14
C MET A 216 2.31 11.45 0.13
N GLY A 217 3.23 12.40 0.13
CA GLY A 217 4.67 12.10 0.11
C GLY A 217 5.22 11.65 1.46
N GLY A 218 6.54 11.64 1.58
CA GLY A 218 7.23 11.18 2.79
C GLY A 218 6.86 11.95 4.06
N LEU A 219 6.43 13.21 3.93
CA LEU A 219 5.96 14.00 5.06
C LEU A 219 4.70 13.38 5.72
N GLY A 220 3.98 12.53 5.00
CA GLY A 220 2.87 11.77 5.57
C GLY A 220 3.26 10.93 6.77
N PHE A 221 4.52 10.45 6.81
CA PHE A 221 5.01 9.67 7.96
C PHE A 221 5.23 10.51 9.22
N LEU A 222 5.17 11.83 9.14
CA LEU A 222 5.18 12.71 10.31
C LEU A 222 3.78 12.88 10.93
N ARG A 223 2.74 12.35 10.29
CA ARG A 223 1.36 12.46 10.79
C ARG A 223 1.07 11.40 11.84
N LEU A 224 0.56 11.84 12.98
CA LEU A 224 0.19 10.95 14.09
C LEU A 224 -0.93 9.98 13.68
N GLY A 225 -1.88 10.45 12.86
CA GLY A 225 -2.96 9.60 12.35
C GLY A 225 -2.45 8.41 11.54
N VAL A 226 -1.40 8.61 10.75
CA VAL A 226 -0.77 7.52 9.97
C VAL A 226 -0.23 6.45 10.93
N TRP A 227 0.45 6.86 12.00
CA TRP A 227 0.98 5.91 12.99
C TRP A 227 -0.13 5.19 13.76
N GLN A 228 -1.22 5.90 14.09
CA GLN A 228 -2.40 5.29 14.71
C GLN A 228 -2.99 4.23 13.79
N ASN A 229 -3.13 4.53 12.50
CA ASN A 229 -3.64 3.60 11.50
C ASN A 229 -2.72 2.37 11.37
N PHE A 230 -1.40 2.59 11.34
CA PHE A 230 -0.40 1.51 11.29
C PHE A 230 -0.53 0.60 12.53
N MET A 231 -0.60 1.19 13.73
CA MET A 231 -0.73 0.42 14.96
C MET A 231 -2.03 -0.36 15.02
N ARG A 232 -3.13 0.24 14.54
CA ARG A 232 -4.42 -0.43 14.47
C ARG A 232 -4.34 -1.69 13.60
N ALA A 233 -3.90 -1.55 12.36
CA ALA A 233 -3.84 -2.66 11.39
C ALA A 233 -2.83 -3.73 11.82
N TRP A 234 -1.69 -3.29 12.39
CA TRP A 234 -0.68 -4.22 12.90
C TRP A 234 -1.22 -5.06 14.06
N ARG A 235 -1.91 -4.41 15.02
CA ARG A 235 -2.53 -5.12 16.16
C ARG A 235 -3.62 -6.09 15.70
N SER A 236 -4.29 -5.78 14.61
CA SER A 236 -5.31 -6.66 14.02
C SER A 236 -4.69 -7.84 13.25
N GLY A 237 -3.37 -7.93 13.19
CA GLY A 237 -2.66 -9.07 12.61
C GLY A 237 -2.44 -8.98 11.09
N TYR A 238 -2.78 -7.86 10.46
CA TYR A 238 -2.58 -7.72 9.02
C TYR A 238 -1.10 -7.62 8.69
N GLN A 239 -0.68 -8.37 7.70
CA GLN A 239 0.68 -8.37 7.19
C GLN A 239 0.70 -7.88 5.75
N GLY A 240 1.84 -7.36 5.32
CA GLY A 240 1.97 -6.84 3.98
C GLY A 240 3.39 -6.42 3.66
N ASN A 241 3.52 -5.83 2.49
CA ASN A 241 4.79 -5.34 1.97
C ASN A 241 4.64 -3.90 1.44
N MET A 242 5.70 -3.37 0.86
CA MET A 242 5.72 -2.00 0.33
C MET A 242 5.98 -1.98 -1.17
N ASN A 243 5.68 -3.08 -1.87
CA ASN A 243 5.88 -3.17 -3.32
C ASN A 243 4.86 -2.29 -4.07
N GLY A 244 5.30 -1.68 -5.14
CA GLY A 244 4.45 -0.86 -6.01
C GLY A 244 4.26 0.58 -5.54
N GLU A 245 3.56 1.35 -6.36
CA GLU A 245 3.26 2.76 -6.12
C GLU A 245 2.22 2.87 -4.98
N GLY A 246 2.55 3.55 -3.90
CA GLY A 246 1.68 3.68 -2.72
C GLY A 246 1.48 5.09 -2.22
N PHE A 247 1.91 6.11 -2.96
CA PHE A 247 1.75 7.50 -2.56
C PHE A 247 0.47 8.14 -3.11
N ILE A 248 -0.08 7.61 -4.22
CA ILE A 248 -1.38 8.05 -4.74
C ILE A 248 -2.46 7.47 -3.82
N LEU A 249 -3.22 8.35 -3.19
CA LEU A 249 -4.25 7.99 -2.21
C LEU A 249 -5.44 7.32 -2.90
N GLY A 250 -6.02 6.34 -2.24
CA GLY A 250 -7.19 5.62 -2.70
C GLY A 250 -8.50 6.18 -2.17
N GLY A 251 -9.51 5.34 -2.15
CA GLY A 251 -10.83 5.71 -1.64
C GLY A 251 -11.87 4.61 -1.85
N VAL A 252 -13.08 4.86 -1.35
CA VAL A 252 -14.21 3.96 -1.52
C VAL A 252 -15.41 4.76 -2.02
N PHE A 253 -16.10 4.22 -3.01
CA PHE A 253 -17.23 4.87 -3.65
C PHE A 253 -18.44 3.94 -3.62
N VAL A 254 -19.61 4.50 -3.30
CA VAL A 254 -20.87 3.81 -3.53
C VAL A 254 -21.54 4.55 -4.68
N ILE A 255 -21.71 3.85 -5.78
CA ILE A 255 -22.29 4.42 -7.00
C ILE A 255 -23.70 3.84 -7.18
N GLY A 256 -24.66 4.70 -7.37
CA GLY A 256 -26.06 4.31 -7.58
C GLY A 256 -26.28 3.67 -8.94
N ALA A 257 -27.43 3.03 -9.12
CA ALA A 257 -27.76 2.34 -10.36
C ALA A 257 -28.04 3.35 -11.50
N GLY A 258 -27.57 3.01 -12.69
CA GLY A 258 -27.76 3.87 -13.85
C GLY A 258 -27.14 5.25 -13.65
N ASP A 259 -27.98 6.26 -13.79
CA ASP A 259 -27.55 7.67 -13.70
C ASP A 259 -27.82 8.29 -12.31
N GLN A 260 -28.05 7.45 -11.29
CA GLN A 260 -28.36 7.93 -9.94
C GLN A 260 -27.22 8.76 -9.31
N GLY A 261 -25.99 8.51 -9.72
CA GLY A 261 -24.84 9.28 -9.25
C GLY A 261 -24.05 8.59 -8.14
N ILE A 262 -23.09 9.32 -7.60
CA ILE A 262 -22.22 8.82 -6.52
C ILE A 262 -22.91 9.13 -5.19
N LEU A 263 -23.25 8.08 -4.42
CA LEU A 263 -24.00 8.17 -3.16
C LEU A 263 -23.09 8.28 -1.94
N LEU A 264 -21.86 7.77 -2.07
CA LEU A 264 -20.82 7.94 -1.06
C LEU A 264 -19.49 8.10 -1.79
N GLU A 265 -18.74 9.10 -1.38
CA GLU A 265 -17.41 9.37 -1.92
C GLU A 265 -16.45 9.56 -0.74
N HIS A 266 -15.76 8.48 -0.36
CA HIS A 266 -14.73 8.53 0.67
C HIS A 266 -13.34 8.56 0.01
N HIS A 267 -12.64 9.66 0.20
CA HIS A 267 -11.26 9.80 -0.24
C HIS A 267 -10.32 9.59 0.95
N GLU A 268 -9.40 8.66 0.83
CA GLU A 268 -8.37 8.46 1.85
C GLU A 268 -7.66 9.80 2.11
N LYS A 269 -7.72 10.30 3.35
CA LYS A 269 -7.10 11.58 3.73
C LYS A 269 -5.60 11.44 3.98
N GLU A 270 -5.24 10.33 4.59
CA GLU A 270 -3.87 9.95 4.93
C GLU A 270 -3.75 8.44 4.93
N PHE A 271 -2.54 7.92 4.95
CA PHE A 271 -2.30 6.48 4.83
C PHE A 271 -3.12 5.69 5.87
N GLY A 272 -4.01 4.83 5.38
CA GLY A 272 -4.83 3.97 6.21
C GLY A 272 -6.08 4.63 6.79
N ASN A 273 -6.45 5.81 6.31
CA ASN A 273 -7.73 6.45 6.63
C ASN A 273 -8.83 5.71 5.84
N LYS A 274 -9.41 4.71 6.47
CA LYS A 274 -10.41 3.84 5.83
C LYS A 274 -11.83 4.38 5.97
N VAL A 275 -12.73 3.90 5.12
CA VAL A 275 -14.16 4.21 5.19
C VAL A 275 -14.81 3.44 6.35
N GLU A 276 -15.85 4.01 6.94
CA GLU A 276 -16.66 3.29 7.92
C GLU A 276 -17.66 2.38 7.19
N THR A 277 -17.70 1.10 7.56
CA THR A 277 -18.59 0.12 6.91
C THR A 277 -20.07 0.48 7.08
N ALA A 278 -20.44 1.13 8.20
CA ALA A 278 -21.78 1.61 8.44
C ALA A 278 -22.22 2.65 7.39
N ASP A 279 -21.31 3.57 7.03
CA ASP A 279 -21.58 4.61 6.03
C ASP A 279 -21.77 3.98 4.65
N VAL A 280 -20.97 2.96 4.33
CA VAL A 280 -21.11 2.20 3.07
C VAL A 280 -22.48 1.55 2.99
N LEU A 281 -22.92 0.87 4.06
CA LEU A 281 -24.24 0.23 4.10
C LEU A 281 -25.38 1.24 4.01
N GLU A 282 -25.25 2.39 4.68
CA GLU A 282 -26.25 3.46 4.59
C GLU A 282 -26.38 3.98 3.16
N ALA A 283 -25.26 4.19 2.49
CA ALA A 283 -25.26 4.65 1.10
C ALA A 283 -25.85 3.57 0.16
N VAL A 284 -25.48 2.31 0.36
CA VAL A 284 -25.99 1.18 -0.45
C VAL A 284 -27.51 1.09 -0.36
N LYS A 285 -28.10 1.31 0.82
CA LYS A 285 -29.56 1.29 1.02
C LYS A 285 -30.28 2.38 0.21
N LYS A 286 -29.58 3.42 -0.21
CA LYS A 286 -30.15 4.51 -1.03
C LYS A 286 -30.15 4.18 -2.53
N ILE A 287 -29.54 3.07 -2.95
CA ILE A 287 -29.52 2.65 -4.35
C ILE A 287 -30.92 2.24 -4.79
N VAL A 288 -31.35 2.78 -5.92
CA VAL A 288 -32.61 2.42 -6.57
C VAL A 288 -32.28 1.63 -7.82
N PRO A 289 -32.43 0.29 -7.82
CA PRO A 289 -32.10 -0.51 -9.00
C PRO A 289 -32.89 -0.11 -10.23
N VAL A 290 -32.23 -0.19 -11.39
CA VAL A 290 -32.89 0.04 -12.67
C VAL A 290 -33.62 -1.25 -13.08
N LYS A 291 -34.91 -1.14 -13.36
CA LYS A 291 -35.77 -2.27 -13.77
C LYS A 291 -35.54 -2.68 -15.23
#